data_496c47953ff2be7670467515e16bc4e4
#
_entry.id   496c47953ff2be7670467515e16bc4e4
#
_cell.length_a   1.000
_cell.length_b   1.000
_cell.length_c   1.000
_cell.angle_alpha   90.00
_cell.angle_beta   90.00
_cell.angle_gamma   90.00
#
_symmetry.space_group_name_H-M   'P 1'
#
loop_
_entity.id
_entity.type
_entity.pdbx_description
1 polymer ?
#
loop_
_entity_poly.entity_id
_entity_poly.type
_entity_poly.pdbx_seq_one_letter_code
_entity_poly.pdbx_strand_id
1 'polypeptide(L)'
;TPIRACHIKREKQHKTFKNIAQKGQCSLGWFYGFKLHLIINDKGEILDFILTTGNVDDREPLKSMDLHKWIFGKLFGDKGYIGKDLFEQLFIDGVHLITKIKKNMKNSLILLQDKIMLRKRALIESVNDELKNICQIEHTRHRSFDNFVLNILSALAAYSFFDKKPSINTSSDIIDEERLIAA
;
A
#
# COMPACT_ATOMS: atom_id res chain seq x y z
N THR A 1 3.96 0.36 3.02
CA THR A 1 4.22 0.38 4.47
C THR A 1 5.72 0.22 4.77
N PRO A 2 6.31 0.90 5.80
CA PRO A 2 7.71 0.73 6.16
C PRO A 2 7.95 -0.66 6.78
N ILE A 3 9.08 -1.26 6.42
CA ILE A 3 9.65 -2.47 7.04
C ILE A 3 11.01 -2.09 7.60
N ARG A 4 11.10 -2.01 8.93
CA ARG A 4 12.30 -1.54 9.61
C ARG A 4 13.36 -2.63 9.69
N ALA A 5 14.57 -2.34 9.22
CA ALA A 5 15.72 -3.24 9.37
C ALA A 5 16.31 -3.19 10.79
N CYS A 6 16.30 -2.00 11.40
CA CYS A 6 16.69 -1.79 12.80
C CYS A 6 16.18 -0.45 13.30
N HIS A 7 16.34 -0.18 14.60
CA HIS A 7 16.11 1.16 15.14
C HIS A 7 17.07 2.17 14.49
N ILE A 8 16.57 3.34 14.07
CA ILE A 8 17.34 4.32 13.27
C ILE A 8 18.67 4.74 13.90
N LYS A 9 18.75 4.86 15.22
CA LYS A 9 20.01 5.19 15.94
C LYS A 9 21.10 4.12 15.76
N ARG A 10 20.74 2.90 15.37
CA ARG A 10 21.66 1.77 15.17
C ARG A 10 22.08 1.57 13.71
N GLU A 11 21.63 2.39 12.80
CA GLU A 11 21.94 2.31 11.36
C GLU A 11 23.44 2.15 11.07
N LYS A 12 24.26 3.04 11.66
CA LYS A 12 25.72 3.03 11.45
C LYS A 12 26.41 1.74 11.93
N GLN A 13 25.81 1.05 12.88
CA GLN A 13 26.35 -0.19 13.46
C GLN A 13 25.76 -1.45 12.81
N HIS A 14 24.71 -1.29 11.97
CA HIS A 14 24.00 -2.40 11.38
C HIS A 14 24.77 -2.98 10.18
N LYS A 15 25.33 -4.19 10.34
CA LYS A 15 26.20 -4.82 9.34
C LYS A 15 25.41 -5.53 8.23
N THR A 16 24.35 -6.27 8.59
CA THR A 16 23.60 -7.16 7.67
C THR A 16 22.99 -6.42 6.49
N PHE A 17 22.42 -5.22 6.71
CA PHE A 17 21.74 -4.46 5.67
C PHE A 17 22.53 -3.21 5.23
N LYS A 18 23.81 -3.13 5.61
CA LYS A 18 24.69 -2.05 5.16
C LYS A 18 24.75 -2.05 3.62
N ASN A 19 24.51 -0.90 3.02
CA ASN A 19 24.43 -0.67 1.57
C ASN A 19 23.23 -1.31 0.85
N ILE A 20 22.33 -2.01 1.57
CA ILE A 20 21.12 -2.61 1.00
C ILE A 20 19.88 -1.82 1.46
N ALA A 21 19.75 -1.57 2.77
CA ALA A 21 18.69 -0.74 3.31
C ALA A 21 19.02 0.76 3.21
N GLN A 22 17.98 1.59 3.18
CA GLN A 22 18.10 3.04 3.11
C GLN A 22 17.19 3.73 4.14
N LYS A 23 17.52 4.98 4.48
CA LYS A 23 16.62 5.82 5.27
C LYS A 23 15.39 6.20 4.48
N GLY A 24 14.24 6.09 5.10
CA GLY A 24 12.99 6.60 4.59
C GLY A 24 12.24 7.41 5.62
N GLN A 25 11.22 8.14 5.19
CA GLN A 25 10.34 8.90 6.05
C GLN A 25 8.92 8.34 5.95
N CYS A 26 8.23 8.23 7.07
CA CYS A 26 6.83 7.88 7.14
C CYS A 26 6.10 8.80 8.15
N SER A 27 4.80 8.63 8.33
CA SER A 27 4.00 9.43 9.28
C SER A 27 4.50 9.36 10.73
N LEU A 28 5.19 8.29 11.10
CA LEU A 28 5.80 8.08 12.43
C LEU A 28 7.23 8.61 12.53
N GLY A 29 7.76 9.26 11.48
CA GLY A 29 9.11 9.80 11.43
C GLY A 29 10.06 9.01 10.54
N TRP A 30 11.37 9.20 10.79
CA TRP A 30 12.43 8.54 10.03
C TRP A 30 12.61 7.07 10.43
N PHE A 31 12.85 6.21 9.46
CA PHE A 31 13.23 4.81 9.66
C PHE A 31 14.41 4.42 8.77
N TYR A 32 15.09 3.34 9.12
CA TYR A 32 16.11 2.70 8.29
C TYR A 32 15.63 1.31 7.90
N GLY A 33 15.51 1.05 6.60
CA GLY A 33 14.99 -0.23 6.12
C GLY A 33 14.46 -0.17 4.69
N PHE A 34 13.30 -0.77 4.51
CA PHE A 34 12.62 -1.00 3.24
C PHE A 34 11.19 -0.47 3.29
N LYS A 35 10.56 -0.38 2.12
CA LYS A 35 9.10 -0.16 1.99
C LYS A 35 8.48 -1.35 1.27
N LEU A 36 7.45 -1.91 1.85
CA LEU A 36 6.58 -2.86 1.19
C LEU A 36 5.41 -2.10 0.57
N HIS A 37 5.28 -2.17 -0.73
CA HIS A 37 4.16 -1.65 -1.51
C HIS A 37 3.23 -2.81 -1.81
N LEU A 38 1.93 -2.61 -1.59
CA LEU A 38 0.90 -3.63 -1.77
C LEU A 38 -0.23 -3.06 -2.62
N ILE A 39 -0.77 -3.88 -3.50
CA ILE A 39 -2.07 -3.68 -4.11
C ILE A 39 -2.99 -4.80 -3.63
N ILE A 40 -4.15 -4.42 -3.15
CA ILE A 40 -5.18 -5.34 -2.64
C ILE A 40 -6.50 -5.09 -3.36
N ASN A 41 -7.36 -6.09 -3.38
CA ASN A 41 -8.74 -5.92 -3.81
C ASN A 41 -9.67 -5.57 -2.62
N ASP A 42 -10.96 -5.40 -2.90
CA ASP A 42 -12.02 -5.11 -1.92
C ASP A 42 -12.27 -6.24 -0.91
N LYS A 43 -11.78 -7.45 -1.21
CA LYS A 43 -11.82 -8.62 -0.31
C LYS A 43 -10.56 -8.74 0.56
N GLY A 44 -9.65 -7.77 0.51
CA GLY A 44 -8.40 -7.79 1.25
C GLY A 44 -7.35 -8.78 0.70
N GLU A 45 -7.57 -9.36 -0.48
CA GLU A 45 -6.60 -10.26 -1.10
C GLU A 45 -5.46 -9.44 -1.73
N ILE A 46 -4.23 -9.88 -1.54
CA ILE A 46 -3.05 -9.25 -2.12
C ILE A 46 -2.99 -9.64 -3.60
N LEU A 47 -3.09 -8.65 -4.48
CA LEU A 47 -3.00 -8.83 -5.93
C LEU A 47 -1.56 -8.75 -6.42
N ASP A 48 -0.81 -7.79 -5.88
CA ASP A 48 0.60 -7.62 -6.21
C ASP A 48 1.37 -6.94 -5.08
N PHE A 49 2.68 -7.11 -5.06
CA PHE A 49 3.55 -6.47 -4.08
C PHE A 49 4.95 -6.24 -4.63
N ILE A 50 5.61 -5.22 -4.10
CA ILE A 50 7.02 -4.97 -4.37
C ILE A 50 7.73 -4.44 -3.11
N LEU A 51 8.98 -4.84 -2.94
CA LEU A 51 9.84 -4.37 -1.86
C LEU A 51 10.87 -3.40 -2.43
N THR A 52 10.92 -2.19 -1.90
CA THR A 52 11.92 -1.18 -2.27
C THR A 52 12.75 -0.76 -1.08
N THR A 53 13.85 -0.06 -1.32
CA THR A 53 14.59 0.61 -0.24
C THR A 53 13.78 1.78 0.33
N GLY A 54 14.03 2.13 1.60
CA GLY A 54 13.22 3.10 2.34
C GLY A 54 13.13 4.50 1.73
N ASN A 55 14.11 4.91 0.91
CA ASN A 55 14.19 6.22 0.27
C ASN A 55 13.40 6.35 -1.03
N VAL A 56 12.89 5.25 -1.60
CA VAL A 56 12.13 5.26 -2.86
C VAL A 56 10.80 5.98 -2.66
N ASP A 57 10.41 6.82 -3.62
CA ASP A 57 9.09 7.48 -3.64
C ASP A 57 7.97 6.45 -3.75
N ASP A 58 6.85 6.66 -3.07
CA ASP A 58 5.73 5.70 -3.04
C ASP A 58 5.06 5.52 -4.42
N ARG A 59 5.26 6.46 -5.35
CA ARG A 59 4.75 6.40 -6.72
C ARG A 59 5.65 5.59 -7.65
N GLU A 60 6.93 5.44 -7.31
CA GLU A 60 7.93 4.81 -8.19
C GLU A 60 7.57 3.36 -8.58
N PRO A 61 7.05 2.52 -7.67
CA PRO A 61 6.61 1.17 -8.02
C PRO A 61 5.54 1.12 -9.12
N LEU A 62 4.66 2.12 -9.15
CA LEU A 62 3.62 2.23 -10.19
C LEU A 62 4.14 2.86 -11.48
N LYS A 63 5.25 3.64 -11.44
CA LYS A 63 5.82 4.32 -12.60
C LYS A 63 6.79 3.47 -13.40
N SER A 64 7.71 2.80 -12.73
CA SER A 64 8.89 2.20 -13.37
C SER A 64 9.14 0.74 -12.96
N MET A 65 8.34 0.19 -12.02
CA MET A 65 8.55 -1.17 -11.51
C MET A 65 7.39 -2.11 -11.83
N ASP A 66 6.50 -1.72 -12.73
CA ASP A 66 5.37 -2.52 -13.25
C ASP A 66 4.44 -3.14 -12.18
N LEU A 67 4.36 -2.54 -10.98
CA LEU A 67 3.52 -3.03 -9.88
C LEU A 67 2.03 -3.12 -10.27
N HIS A 68 1.60 -2.48 -11.34
CA HIS A 68 0.22 -2.48 -11.85
C HIS A 68 0.02 -3.35 -13.10
N LYS A 69 1.04 -4.03 -13.58
CA LYS A 69 1.05 -4.72 -14.88
C LYS A 69 -0.09 -5.72 -15.09
N TRP A 70 -0.51 -6.38 -14.01
CA TRP A 70 -1.56 -7.40 -14.04
C TRP A 70 -2.92 -6.87 -13.57
N ILE A 71 -3.04 -5.55 -13.38
CA ILE A 71 -4.23 -4.90 -12.81
C ILE A 71 -4.89 -4.05 -13.88
N PHE A 72 -6.21 -4.05 -13.91
CA PHE A 72 -7.03 -3.20 -14.77
C PHE A 72 -8.24 -2.68 -14.00
N GLY A 73 -8.82 -1.58 -14.48
CA GLY A 73 -9.99 -0.97 -13.86
C GLY A 73 -9.62 0.16 -12.90
N LYS A 74 -10.24 0.21 -11.71
CA LYS A 74 -10.09 1.32 -10.77
C LYS A 74 -9.09 1.00 -9.67
N LEU A 75 -8.09 1.87 -9.49
CA LEU A 75 -7.13 1.82 -8.40
C LEU A 75 -7.35 3.00 -7.45
N PHE A 76 -7.63 2.72 -6.17
CA PHE A 76 -7.87 3.74 -5.15
C PHE A 76 -6.61 4.00 -4.34
N GLY A 77 -6.09 5.22 -4.44
CA GLY A 77 -4.83 5.62 -3.82
C GLY A 77 -4.96 6.73 -2.78
N ASP A 78 -3.90 6.93 -2.00
CA ASP A 78 -3.75 8.08 -1.12
C ASP A 78 -3.41 9.35 -1.92
N LYS A 79 -3.49 10.51 -1.26
CA LYS A 79 -3.06 11.81 -1.81
C LYS A 79 -1.57 11.84 -2.20
N GLY A 80 -0.76 10.95 -1.66
CA GLY A 80 0.64 10.76 -2.03
C GLY A 80 0.83 10.34 -3.48
N TYR A 81 -0.14 9.64 -4.07
CA TYR A 81 -0.09 9.15 -5.46
C TYR A 81 -0.55 10.19 -6.49
N ILE A 82 -0.90 11.41 -6.09
CA ILE A 82 -1.30 12.45 -7.03
C ILE A 82 -0.10 12.89 -7.86
N GLY A 83 -0.20 12.70 -9.17
CA GLY A 83 0.77 13.13 -10.16
C GLY A 83 0.18 13.00 -11.57
N LYS A 84 0.32 14.06 -12.39
CA LYS A 84 -0.24 14.08 -13.74
C LYS A 84 0.34 12.95 -14.58
N ASP A 85 1.66 12.84 -14.58
CA ASP A 85 2.38 11.83 -15.38
C ASP A 85 2.00 10.41 -14.98
N LEU A 86 1.90 10.14 -13.66
CA LEU A 86 1.48 8.83 -13.16
C LEU A 86 0.04 8.51 -13.58
N PHE A 87 -0.86 9.49 -13.49
CA PHE A 87 -2.26 9.30 -13.90
C PHE A 87 -2.38 8.97 -15.38
N GLU A 88 -1.68 9.73 -16.24
CA GLU A 88 -1.69 9.53 -17.71
C GLU A 88 -1.11 8.16 -18.08
N GLN A 89 0.02 7.78 -17.47
CA GLN A 89 0.64 6.47 -17.70
C GLN A 89 -0.30 5.33 -17.30
N LEU A 90 -0.83 5.34 -16.08
CA LEU A 90 -1.74 4.30 -15.60
C LEU A 90 -3.01 4.22 -16.45
N PHE A 91 -3.53 5.36 -16.90
CA PHE A 91 -4.72 5.40 -17.75
C PHE A 91 -4.49 4.73 -19.11
N ILE A 92 -3.32 4.93 -19.71
CA ILE A 92 -2.90 4.24 -20.96
C ILE A 92 -2.83 2.73 -20.73
N ASP A 93 -2.36 2.29 -19.54
CA ASP A 93 -2.24 0.89 -19.16
C ASP A 93 -3.58 0.27 -18.71
N GLY A 94 -4.70 1.01 -18.84
CA GLY A 94 -6.04 0.53 -18.49
C GLY A 94 -6.38 0.63 -17.00
N VAL A 95 -5.58 1.38 -16.22
CA VAL A 95 -5.80 1.60 -14.78
C VAL A 95 -6.24 3.03 -14.52
N HIS A 96 -7.45 3.19 -14.01
CA HIS A 96 -7.98 4.50 -13.62
C HIS A 96 -7.65 4.79 -12.14
N LEU A 97 -6.61 5.59 -11.90
CA LEU A 97 -6.19 5.99 -10.56
C LEU A 97 -7.17 7.01 -9.97
N ILE A 98 -7.79 6.67 -8.84
CA ILE A 98 -8.73 7.53 -8.11
C ILE A 98 -8.13 7.90 -6.76
N THR A 99 -7.98 9.21 -6.49
CA THR A 99 -7.42 9.73 -5.24
C THR A 99 -8.28 10.83 -4.67
N LYS A 100 -8.14 11.12 -3.36
CA LYS A 100 -8.75 12.31 -2.76
C LYS A 100 -8.08 13.57 -3.32
N ILE A 101 -8.89 14.57 -3.67
CA ILE A 101 -8.44 15.88 -4.17
C ILE A 101 -7.69 16.64 -3.06
N LYS A 102 -6.59 17.31 -3.39
CA LYS A 102 -5.90 18.26 -2.50
C LYS A 102 -6.71 19.56 -2.41
N LYS A 103 -6.60 20.29 -1.28
CA LYS A 103 -7.31 21.57 -1.06
C LYS A 103 -7.14 22.59 -2.19
N ASN A 104 -5.99 22.58 -2.85
CA ASN A 104 -5.63 23.54 -3.91
C ASN A 104 -5.93 23.03 -5.33
N MET A 105 -6.59 21.88 -5.47
CA MET A 105 -6.99 21.34 -6.79
C MET A 105 -8.42 21.76 -7.09
N LYS A 106 -8.72 21.98 -8.39
CA LYS A 106 -10.09 22.21 -8.86
C LYS A 106 -10.95 20.98 -8.47
N ASN A 107 -12.18 21.26 -8.01
CA ASN A 107 -13.14 20.20 -7.75
C ASN A 107 -13.41 19.42 -9.04
N SER A 108 -13.32 18.11 -8.95
CA SER A 108 -13.76 17.19 -10.02
C SER A 108 -14.98 16.43 -9.53
N LEU A 109 -15.90 16.17 -10.43
CA LEU A 109 -17.03 15.29 -10.16
C LEU A 109 -16.51 13.88 -9.97
N ILE A 110 -16.73 13.32 -8.79
CA ILE A 110 -16.40 11.93 -8.47
C ILE A 110 -17.73 11.20 -8.31
N LEU A 111 -17.84 10.04 -8.95
CA LEU A 111 -19.00 9.17 -8.81
C LEU A 111 -19.21 8.79 -7.33
N LEU A 112 -20.45 8.66 -6.89
CA LEU A 112 -20.79 8.31 -5.52
C LEU A 112 -20.09 7.00 -5.08
N GLN A 113 -20.12 5.99 -5.93
CA GLN A 113 -19.43 4.71 -5.70
C GLN A 113 -17.92 4.91 -5.46
N ASP A 114 -17.26 5.74 -6.26
CA ASP A 114 -15.83 6.03 -6.11
C ASP A 114 -15.53 6.80 -4.83
N LYS A 115 -16.44 7.66 -4.41
CA LYS A 115 -16.34 8.38 -3.14
C LYS A 115 -16.46 7.43 -1.94
N ILE A 116 -17.34 6.43 -2.02
CA ILE A 116 -17.47 5.38 -1.00
C ILE A 116 -16.18 4.57 -0.93
N MET A 117 -15.67 4.10 -2.06
CA MET A 117 -14.43 3.32 -2.13
C MET A 117 -13.22 4.11 -1.60
N LEU A 118 -13.12 5.41 -1.89
CA LEU A 118 -12.09 6.27 -1.32
C LEU A 118 -12.16 6.41 0.21
N ARG A 119 -13.34 6.31 0.81
CA ARG A 119 -13.50 6.25 2.27
C ARG A 119 -13.04 4.90 2.83
N LYS A 120 -13.38 3.82 2.13
CA LYS A 120 -13.07 2.43 2.52
C LYS A 120 -11.60 2.04 2.26
N ARG A 121 -10.79 2.88 1.61
CA ARG A 121 -9.36 2.60 1.35
C ARG A 121 -8.54 2.28 2.61
N ALA A 122 -9.05 2.64 3.81
CA ALA A 122 -8.44 2.25 5.09
C ALA A 122 -8.33 0.72 5.26
N LEU A 123 -9.00 -0.08 4.42
CA LEU A 123 -8.82 -1.52 4.34
C LEU A 123 -7.34 -1.94 4.27
N ILE A 124 -6.52 -1.21 3.51
CA ILE A 124 -5.08 -1.47 3.40
C ILE A 124 -4.36 -1.32 4.76
N GLU A 125 -4.86 -0.46 5.65
CA GLU A 125 -4.30 -0.28 6.98
C GLU A 125 -4.55 -1.53 7.84
N SER A 126 -5.75 -2.12 7.75
CA SER A 126 -6.09 -3.39 8.41
C SER A 126 -5.27 -4.56 7.88
N VAL A 127 -5.08 -4.67 6.56
CA VAL A 127 -4.22 -5.69 5.94
C VAL A 127 -2.77 -5.53 6.42
N ASN A 128 -2.25 -4.29 6.44
CA ASN A 128 -0.92 -4.02 6.95
C ASN A 128 -0.76 -4.35 8.45
N ASP A 129 -1.82 -4.13 9.24
CA ASP A 129 -1.83 -4.45 10.66
C ASP A 129 -1.76 -5.98 10.88
N GLU A 130 -2.56 -6.76 10.16
CA GLU A 130 -2.49 -8.22 10.22
C GLU A 130 -1.15 -8.77 9.75
N LEU A 131 -0.58 -8.25 8.67
CA LEU A 131 0.77 -8.62 8.21
C LEU A 131 1.83 -8.35 9.29
N LYS A 132 1.74 -7.24 10.00
CA LYS A 132 2.73 -6.87 11.02
C LYS A 132 2.53 -7.60 12.34
N ASN A 133 1.30 -7.67 12.82
CA ASN A 133 1.01 -8.14 14.17
C ASN A 133 0.71 -9.65 14.24
N ILE A 134 0.12 -10.23 13.20
CA ILE A 134 -0.18 -11.66 13.14
C ILE A 134 0.91 -12.41 12.36
N CYS A 135 1.19 -12.00 11.12
CA CYS A 135 2.16 -12.67 10.27
C CYS A 135 3.62 -12.29 10.56
N GLN A 136 3.87 -11.33 11.46
CA GLN A 136 5.20 -10.91 11.93
C GLN A 136 6.15 -10.50 10.79
N ILE A 137 5.63 -9.83 9.74
CA ILE A 137 6.40 -9.43 8.57
C ILE A 137 7.55 -8.47 8.90
N GLU A 138 7.40 -7.67 9.96
CA GLU A 138 8.41 -6.70 10.44
C GLU A 138 9.32 -7.32 11.51
N HIS A 139 9.80 -8.54 11.29
CA HIS A 139 10.81 -9.14 12.15
C HIS A 139 12.21 -8.57 11.83
N THR A 140 12.96 -8.16 12.84
CA THR A 140 14.20 -7.39 12.63
C THR A 140 15.49 -8.13 12.95
N ARG A 141 15.44 -9.40 13.35
CA ARG A 141 16.64 -10.16 13.78
C ARG A 141 17.21 -11.08 12.71
N HIS A 142 17.17 -10.63 11.46
CA HIS A 142 17.72 -11.40 10.34
C HIS A 142 19.24 -11.30 10.30
N ARG A 143 19.90 -12.43 10.02
CA ARG A 143 21.36 -12.53 9.87
C ARG A 143 21.83 -12.38 8.43
N SER A 144 20.92 -12.50 7.45
CA SER A 144 21.17 -12.30 6.02
C SER A 144 20.01 -11.62 5.33
N PHE A 145 20.25 -11.05 4.16
CA PHE A 145 19.21 -10.46 3.33
C PHE A 145 18.23 -11.52 2.83
N ASP A 146 18.73 -12.70 2.43
CA ASP A 146 17.87 -13.79 1.94
C ASP A 146 16.87 -14.25 2.99
N ASN A 147 17.30 -14.40 4.26
CA ASN A 147 16.39 -14.74 5.35
C ASN A 147 15.36 -13.64 5.62
N PHE A 148 15.71 -12.39 5.41
CA PHE A 148 14.78 -11.27 5.50
C PHE A 148 13.73 -11.34 4.37
N VAL A 149 14.14 -11.57 3.12
CA VAL A 149 13.23 -11.73 1.98
C VAL A 149 12.32 -12.94 2.20
N LEU A 150 12.89 -14.08 2.63
CA LEU A 150 12.13 -15.28 2.94
C LEU A 150 11.06 -15.03 4.01
N ASN A 151 11.38 -14.28 5.06
CA ASN A 151 10.40 -13.91 6.09
C ASN A 151 9.25 -13.06 5.50
N ILE A 152 9.55 -12.10 4.62
CA ILE A 152 8.52 -11.30 3.95
C ILE A 152 7.61 -12.20 3.10
N LEU A 153 8.20 -13.06 2.26
CA LEU A 153 7.43 -13.97 1.41
C LEU A 153 6.58 -14.94 2.24
N SER A 154 7.14 -15.48 3.33
CA SER A 154 6.40 -16.36 4.24
C SER A 154 5.24 -15.65 4.92
N ALA A 155 5.42 -14.40 5.34
CA ALA A 155 4.35 -13.61 5.94
C ALA A 155 3.22 -13.29 4.95
N LEU A 156 3.56 -12.93 3.70
CA LEU A 156 2.59 -12.72 2.63
C LEU A 156 1.83 -14.00 2.29
N ALA A 157 2.54 -15.13 2.22
CA ALA A 157 1.93 -16.44 2.01
C ALA A 157 1.00 -16.81 3.18
N ALA A 158 1.44 -16.67 4.43
CA ALA A 158 0.61 -16.93 5.60
C ALA A 158 -0.69 -16.10 5.60
N TYR A 159 -0.59 -14.82 5.29
CA TYR A 159 -1.75 -13.95 5.15
C TYR A 159 -2.71 -14.45 4.05
N SER A 160 -2.19 -14.94 2.94
CA SER A 160 -3.01 -15.44 1.83
C SER A 160 -3.90 -16.63 2.22
N PHE A 161 -3.50 -17.42 3.22
CA PHE A 161 -4.26 -18.56 3.76
C PHE A 161 -5.28 -18.18 4.85
N PHE A 162 -5.42 -16.91 5.22
CA PHE A 162 -6.43 -16.54 6.21
C PHE A 162 -7.83 -16.81 5.70
N ASP A 163 -8.65 -17.50 6.48
CA ASP A 163 -10.06 -17.80 6.16
C ASP A 163 -10.89 -16.52 6.11
N LYS A 164 -10.61 -15.57 6.99
CA LYS A 164 -11.26 -14.26 7.04
C LYS A 164 -10.21 -13.17 6.84
N LYS A 165 -10.39 -12.40 5.77
CA LYS A 165 -9.60 -11.20 5.49
C LYS A 165 -10.45 -9.96 5.72
N PRO A 166 -9.84 -8.82 6.09
CA PRO A 166 -10.52 -7.54 6.08
C PRO A 166 -11.14 -7.31 4.70
N SER A 167 -12.42 -6.94 4.63
CA SER A 167 -13.12 -6.77 3.36
C SER A 167 -14.08 -5.57 3.39
N ILE A 168 -14.44 -5.09 2.22
CA ILE A 168 -15.42 -4.01 2.05
C ILE A 168 -16.75 -4.63 1.60
N ASN A 169 -17.80 -4.40 2.40
CA ASN A 169 -19.15 -4.69 1.96
C ASN A 169 -19.74 -3.45 1.29
N THR A 170 -19.77 -3.43 -0.05
CA THR A 170 -20.24 -2.29 -0.84
C THR A 170 -21.75 -2.26 -1.00
N SER A 171 -22.44 -3.38 -0.88
CA SER A 171 -23.87 -3.49 -1.15
C SER A 171 -24.73 -2.77 -0.10
N SER A 172 -24.37 -2.83 1.18
CA SER A 172 -25.08 -2.13 2.24
C SER A 172 -24.90 -0.62 2.19
N ASP A 173 -23.67 -0.16 1.91
CA ASP A 173 -23.32 1.27 1.94
C ASP A 173 -23.97 2.05 0.76
N ILE A 174 -24.09 1.43 -0.41
CA ILE A 174 -24.74 2.06 -1.58
C ILE A 174 -26.23 2.25 -1.30
N ILE A 175 -26.89 1.25 -0.73
CA ILE A 175 -28.32 1.30 -0.41
C ILE A 175 -28.60 2.37 0.66
N ASP A 176 -27.73 2.50 1.67
CA ASP A 176 -27.92 3.48 2.75
C ASP A 176 -27.68 4.92 2.28
N GLU A 177 -26.70 5.16 1.40
CA GLU A 177 -26.47 6.51 0.86
C GLU A 177 -27.54 6.90 -0.19
N GLU A 178 -28.06 5.98 -0.98
CA GLU A 178 -29.19 6.23 -1.88
C GLU A 178 -30.48 6.59 -1.11
N ARG A 179 -30.71 5.97 0.05
CA ARG A 179 -31.83 6.32 0.94
C ARG A 179 -31.70 7.71 1.56
N LEU A 180 -30.47 8.15 1.86
CA LEU A 180 -30.20 9.50 2.39
C LEU A 180 -30.37 10.61 1.35
N ILE A 181 -30.23 10.30 0.07
CA ILE A 181 -30.44 11.26 -1.04
C ILE A 181 -31.92 11.38 -1.40
N ALA A 182 -32.71 10.35 -1.11
CA ALA A 182 -34.15 10.30 -1.39
C ALA A 182 -35.03 10.89 -0.27
N ALA A 183 -34.46 11.31 0.84
CA ALA A 183 -35.13 11.95 1.99
C ALA A 183 -34.89 13.45 2.03
#